data_70d1bd065107a4b8dcc03e1bc3958ada
#
_entry.id   70d1bd065107a4b8dcc03e1bc3958ada
#
_cell.length_a   1.000
_cell.length_b   1.000
_cell.length_c   1.000
_cell.angle_alpha   90.00
_cell.angle_beta   90.00
_cell.angle_gamma   90.00
#
_symmetry.space_group_name_H-M   'P 1'
#
loop_
_entity.id
_entity.type
_entity.pdbx_description
1 polymer ?
#
loop_
_entity_poly.entity_id
_entity_poly.type
_entity_poly.pdbx_seq_one_letter_code
_entity_poly.pdbx_strand_id
1 'polypeptide(L)'
;MREKVRKTIAQFHMFPQKAKLIVGLSGGADSVALLHLLCGMKEEFQWDITAVHVHHGLRGKEADEDARFAEGFCASLGIPCIVKEYDVVKEARVRGLGEEETGRILRYAAFREAAGEGGRIAVAHHQKDQAETMLMRLCRGTGLTGLAGMSPVRENICRPLLFCSREEIEQYCRENHLDWREDATNSQEKYTRNKLRLKVLPVLQEINPKAVEHMAETASLLGEEEDFLEQQALLFYEQVQLPSAVEEVHLHREKLKALHHAMRRRVLRKAMAHFLKTDVSQAQIKALEDLLTKETGKSRDFLEGIRAENRYEALVLSLKKEKAKGYCYHLPMGEEVLIWEAGIAVMLSFHEKFDEISEETCTKVFDYDKIKKQLFCRTRQTGDFIRLKNGRKKIKDLFIDEKIPRKEREAYPLIAMGEEVLWAPNLRSSEACKADEQTIRCLWIRIRRVQE
;
A
#
# COMPACT_ATOMS: atom_id res chain seq x y z
N MET A 1 -16.41 17.56 32.95
CA MET A 1 -15.58 17.17 31.80
C MET A 1 -14.44 16.20 32.18
N ARG A 2 -13.63 16.46 33.21
CA ARG A 2 -12.45 15.62 33.61
C ARG A 2 -12.75 14.12 33.71
N GLU A 3 -13.83 13.76 34.43
CA GLU A 3 -14.21 12.35 34.59
C GLU A 3 -14.64 11.68 33.29
N LYS A 4 -15.31 12.40 32.39
CA LYS A 4 -15.70 11.93 31.06
C LYS A 4 -14.46 11.61 30.19
N VAL A 5 -13.49 12.51 30.19
CA VAL A 5 -12.21 12.32 29.47
C VAL A 5 -11.41 11.15 30.06
N ARG A 6 -11.36 11.02 31.37
CA ARG A 6 -10.70 9.89 32.05
C ARG A 6 -11.32 8.55 31.66
N LYS A 7 -12.66 8.47 31.65
CA LYS A 7 -13.38 7.26 31.18
C LYS A 7 -13.07 6.94 29.72
N THR A 8 -13.07 7.97 28.88
CA THR A 8 -12.71 7.80 27.46
C THR A 8 -11.27 7.25 27.28
N ILE A 9 -10.30 7.81 28.00
CA ILE A 9 -8.91 7.34 27.96
C ILE A 9 -8.80 5.87 28.38
N ALA A 10 -9.50 5.50 29.46
CA ALA A 10 -9.49 4.14 29.98
C ALA A 10 -10.19 3.14 29.05
N GLN A 11 -11.40 3.49 28.55
CA GLN A 11 -12.21 2.65 27.67
C GLN A 11 -11.48 2.28 26.38
N PHE A 12 -10.76 3.24 25.78
CA PHE A 12 -10.05 3.04 24.51
C PHE A 12 -8.56 2.77 24.69
N HIS A 13 -8.09 2.51 25.91
CA HIS A 13 -6.67 2.23 26.21
C HIS A 13 -5.71 3.20 25.54
N MET A 14 -6.04 4.50 25.55
CA MET A 14 -5.35 5.52 24.76
C MET A 14 -3.89 5.67 25.13
N PHE A 15 -3.61 5.72 26.43
CA PHE A 15 -2.27 6.02 26.94
C PHE A 15 -1.86 4.97 28.01
N PRO A 16 -0.82 4.19 27.74
CA PRO A 16 -0.25 3.31 28.75
C PRO A 16 0.38 4.13 29.90
N GLN A 17 0.59 3.47 31.04
CA GLN A 17 1.35 4.06 32.14
C GLN A 17 2.78 4.37 31.70
N LYS A 18 3.37 5.45 32.17
CA LYS A 18 4.70 5.95 31.81
C LYS A 18 4.86 6.28 30.29
N ALA A 19 3.76 6.52 29.59
CA ALA A 19 3.82 6.84 28.16
C ALA A 19 4.42 8.23 27.93
N LYS A 20 5.16 8.36 26.83
CA LYS A 20 5.51 9.64 26.23
C LYS A 20 4.32 10.17 25.45
N LEU A 21 3.79 11.34 25.83
CA LEU A 21 2.63 11.97 25.21
C LEU A 21 3.03 13.24 24.50
N ILE A 22 2.70 13.32 23.22
CA ILE A 22 2.80 14.55 22.44
C ILE A 22 1.41 15.14 22.30
N VAL A 23 1.23 16.36 22.77
CA VAL A 23 -0.06 17.05 22.71
C VAL A 23 0.01 18.16 21.67
N GLY A 24 -0.85 18.09 20.65
CA GLY A 24 -0.97 19.16 19.66
C GLY A 24 -1.63 20.39 20.27
N LEU A 25 -0.91 21.49 20.38
CA LEU A 25 -1.36 22.75 20.97
C LEU A 25 -1.49 23.84 19.89
N SER A 26 -2.72 24.17 19.50
CA SER A 26 -2.98 25.25 18.54
C SER A 26 -3.21 26.62 19.20
N GLY A 27 -3.35 26.68 20.52
CA GLY A 27 -3.72 27.86 21.26
C GLY A 27 -5.24 28.06 21.44
N GLY A 28 -6.07 27.35 20.67
CA GLY A 28 -7.53 27.41 20.81
C GLY A 28 -8.03 26.63 22.04
N ALA A 29 -9.26 26.96 22.51
CA ALA A 29 -9.86 26.40 23.72
C ALA A 29 -9.77 24.88 23.83
N ASP A 30 -10.01 24.15 22.73
CA ASP A 30 -9.98 22.67 22.71
C ASP A 30 -8.60 22.13 23.03
N SER A 31 -7.54 22.68 22.44
CA SER A 31 -6.17 22.24 22.64
C SER A 31 -5.63 22.65 24.02
N VAL A 32 -6.02 23.81 24.50
CA VAL A 32 -5.69 24.32 25.85
C VAL A 32 -6.35 23.44 26.91
N ALA A 33 -7.66 23.16 26.77
CA ALA A 33 -8.38 22.26 27.67
C ALA A 33 -7.79 20.85 27.69
N LEU A 34 -7.46 20.29 26.51
CA LEU A 34 -6.84 18.96 26.41
C LEU A 34 -5.52 18.91 27.18
N LEU A 35 -4.62 19.86 26.91
CA LEU A 35 -3.30 19.90 27.55
C LEU A 35 -3.42 20.03 29.04
N HIS A 36 -4.24 20.98 29.54
CA HIS A 36 -4.48 21.19 30.98
C HIS A 36 -5.04 19.93 31.65
N LEU A 37 -6.02 19.24 31.03
CA LEU A 37 -6.59 18.00 31.55
C LEU A 37 -5.55 16.89 31.66
N LEU A 38 -4.72 16.70 30.63
CA LEU A 38 -3.70 15.66 30.64
C LEU A 38 -2.59 15.96 31.64
N CYS A 39 -2.19 17.23 31.78
CA CYS A 39 -1.25 17.66 32.83
C CYS A 39 -1.81 17.39 34.24
N GLY A 40 -3.11 17.61 34.47
CA GLY A 40 -3.77 17.30 35.74
C GLY A 40 -3.85 15.82 36.09
N MET A 41 -3.52 14.93 35.15
CA MET A 41 -3.45 13.47 35.35
C MET A 41 -2.01 12.93 35.24
N LYS A 42 -1.05 13.77 34.91
CA LYS A 42 0.34 13.40 34.61
C LYS A 42 0.98 12.57 35.72
N GLU A 43 0.89 13.02 36.96
CA GLU A 43 1.51 12.37 38.11
C GLU A 43 0.90 10.98 38.40
N GLU A 44 -0.43 10.86 38.27
CA GLU A 44 -1.15 9.61 38.50
C GLU A 44 -0.70 8.49 37.56
N PHE A 45 -0.50 8.83 36.31
CA PHE A 45 -0.14 7.86 35.25
C PHE A 45 1.36 7.88 34.90
N GLN A 46 2.13 8.79 35.51
CA GLN A 46 3.56 8.98 35.26
C GLN A 46 3.85 9.29 33.77
N TRP A 47 3.00 10.10 33.13
CA TRP A 47 3.19 10.46 31.73
C TRP A 47 4.30 11.49 31.56
N ASP A 48 5.08 11.35 30.50
CA ASP A 48 6.03 12.36 30.00
C ASP A 48 5.34 13.18 28.91
N ILE A 49 4.89 14.39 29.25
CA ILE A 49 4.06 15.24 28.37
C ILE A 49 4.94 16.31 27.75
N THR A 50 4.89 16.41 26.42
CA THR A 50 5.48 17.50 25.63
C THR A 50 4.40 18.06 24.70
N ALA A 51 4.23 19.39 24.71
CA ALA A 51 3.36 20.07 23.74
C ALA A 51 4.10 20.35 22.42
N VAL A 52 3.38 20.26 21.31
CA VAL A 52 3.89 20.68 19.99
C VAL A 52 2.94 21.69 19.38
N HIS A 53 3.47 22.90 19.15
CA HIS A 53 2.81 23.96 18.39
C HIS A 53 3.36 23.98 16.97
N VAL A 54 2.46 24.08 15.97
CA VAL A 54 2.85 24.17 14.56
C VAL A 54 2.48 25.52 14.00
N HIS A 55 3.50 26.30 13.73
CA HIS A 55 3.42 27.61 13.09
C HIS A 55 3.40 27.44 11.56
N HIS A 56 2.31 27.85 10.92
CA HIS A 56 2.07 27.59 9.50
C HIS A 56 2.63 28.65 8.54
N GLY A 57 3.25 29.73 9.05
CA GLY A 57 3.83 30.82 8.24
C GLY A 57 2.81 31.68 7.47
N LEU A 58 1.50 31.46 7.69
CA LEU A 58 0.44 32.08 6.87
C LEU A 58 0.03 33.47 7.32
N ARG A 59 0.36 33.90 8.58
CA ARG A 59 -0.23 35.08 9.23
C ARG A 59 0.79 36.06 9.83
N GLY A 60 2.08 35.91 9.59
CA GLY A 60 3.12 36.79 10.12
C GLY A 60 2.99 36.98 11.64
N LYS A 61 2.79 38.22 12.10
CA LYS A 61 2.79 38.59 13.54
C LYS A 61 1.76 37.83 14.40
N GLU A 62 0.57 37.49 13.88
CA GLU A 62 -0.45 36.75 14.62
C GLU A 62 0.03 35.34 14.95
N ALA A 63 0.69 34.70 14.00
CA ALA A 63 1.23 33.34 14.21
C ALA A 63 2.41 33.34 15.23
N ASP A 64 3.22 34.41 15.26
CA ASP A 64 4.27 34.61 16.27
C ASP A 64 3.67 34.81 17.67
N GLU A 65 2.51 35.48 17.77
CA GLU A 65 1.79 35.64 19.03
C GLU A 65 1.18 34.31 19.50
N ASP A 66 0.65 33.49 18.56
CA ASP A 66 0.12 32.16 18.89
C ASP A 66 1.24 31.26 19.43
N ALA A 67 2.43 31.29 18.82
CA ALA A 67 3.59 30.54 19.30
C ALA A 67 4.02 31.00 20.71
N ARG A 68 4.12 32.32 20.94
CA ARG A 68 4.43 32.88 22.28
C ARG A 68 3.39 32.52 23.34
N PHE A 69 2.11 32.53 22.97
CA PHE A 69 1.04 32.06 23.86
C PHE A 69 1.22 30.61 24.22
N ALA A 70 1.49 29.74 23.23
CA ALA A 70 1.70 28.30 23.45
C ALA A 70 2.91 28.01 24.36
N GLU A 71 4.04 28.70 24.16
CA GLU A 71 5.22 28.59 25.01
C GLU A 71 4.92 29.08 26.45
N GLY A 72 4.27 30.25 26.61
CA GLY A 72 3.89 30.78 27.91
C GLY A 72 2.94 29.86 28.66
N PHE A 73 1.94 29.28 27.97
CA PHE A 73 1.00 28.35 28.57
C PHE A 73 1.70 27.06 29.03
N CYS A 74 2.59 26.50 28.21
CA CYS A 74 3.37 25.33 28.58
C CYS A 74 4.30 25.60 29.77
N ALA A 75 4.94 26.78 29.81
CA ALA A 75 5.79 27.18 30.93
C ALA A 75 4.99 27.26 32.23
N SER A 76 3.74 27.79 32.21
CA SER A 76 2.86 27.84 33.39
C SER A 76 2.47 26.43 33.92
N LEU A 77 2.46 25.42 33.06
CA LEU A 77 2.19 24.02 33.40
C LEU A 77 3.45 23.20 33.71
N GLY A 78 4.64 23.79 33.58
CA GLY A 78 5.92 23.13 33.83
C GLY A 78 6.21 21.98 32.83
N ILE A 79 5.82 22.14 31.56
CA ILE A 79 6.06 21.15 30.53
C ILE A 79 6.85 21.74 29.34
N PRO A 80 7.62 20.90 28.59
CA PRO A 80 8.28 21.33 27.37
C PRO A 80 7.28 21.72 26.26
N CYS A 81 7.65 22.77 25.49
CA CYS A 81 6.94 23.15 24.27
C CYS A 81 7.92 23.10 23.07
N ILE A 82 7.54 22.37 22.01
CA ILE A 82 8.27 22.35 20.76
C ILE A 82 7.50 23.18 19.75
N VAL A 83 8.09 24.26 19.25
CA VAL A 83 7.53 25.05 18.15
C VAL A 83 8.17 24.60 16.85
N LYS A 84 7.34 24.20 15.88
CA LYS A 84 7.77 23.81 14.50
C LYS A 84 7.21 24.82 13.53
N GLU A 85 8.07 25.41 12.73
CA GLU A 85 7.71 26.40 11.72
C GLU A 85 7.77 25.81 10.31
N TYR A 86 6.74 26.05 9.50
CA TYR A 86 6.63 25.59 8.12
C TYR A 86 6.07 26.70 7.21
N ASP A 87 6.65 26.85 6.03
CA ASP A 87 6.07 27.62 4.92
C ASP A 87 5.06 26.74 4.17
N VAL A 88 3.81 26.72 4.64
CA VAL A 88 2.76 25.88 4.07
C VAL A 88 2.45 26.23 2.63
N VAL A 89 2.56 27.50 2.21
CA VAL A 89 2.30 27.93 0.83
C VAL A 89 3.32 27.32 -0.13
N LYS A 90 4.60 27.37 0.24
CA LYS A 90 5.69 26.78 -0.54
C LYS A 90 5.53 25.26 -0.63
N GLU A 91 5.29 24.61 0.50
CA GLU A 91 5.11 23.15 0.57
C GLU A 91 3.88 22.67 -0.23
N ALA A 92 2.77 23.41 -0.21
CA ALA A 92 1.56 23.11 -0.97
C ALA A 92 1.84 23.12 -2.48
N ARG A 93 2.60 24.12 -2.96
CA ARG A 93 3.01 24.19 -4.38
C ARG A 93 3.90 23.02 -4.78
N VAL A 94 4.88 22.67 -3.94
CA VAL A 94 5.81 21.53 -4.22
C VAL A 94 5.04 20.21 -4.27
N ARG A 95 4.05 20.01 -3.41
CA ARG A 95 3.26 18.78 -3.32
C ARG A 95 2.09 18.72 -4.30
N GLY A 96 1.71 19.84 -4.92
CA GLY A 96 0.50 19.92 -5.76
C GLY A 96 -0.80 19.73 -4.98
N LEU A 97 -0.82 20.08 -3.68
CA LEU A 97 -1.96 19.90 -2.76
C LEU A 97 -2.52 21.25 -2.32
N GLY A 98 -3.73 21.24 -1.76
CA GLY A 98 -4.30 22.42 -1.11
C GLY A 98 -3.55 22.80 0.19
N GLU A 99 -3.58 24.10 0.55
CA GLU A 99 -2.91 24.61 1.77
C GLU A 99 -3.41 23.94 3.06
N GLU A 100 -4.73 23.69 3.18
CA GLU A 100 -5.34 23.01 4.33
C GLU A 100 -4.82 21.57 4.48
N GLU A 101 -4.81 20.82 3.39
CA GLU A 101 -4.32 19.44 3.38
C GLU A 101 -2.82 19.37 3.66
N THR A 102 -2.04 20.28 3.06
CA THR A 102 -0.60 20.39 3.30
C THR A 102 -0.31 20.74 4.76
N GLY A 103 -0.98 21.74 5.30
CA GLY A 103 -0.84 22.12 6.71
C GLY A 103 -1.19 20.98 7.66
N ARG A 104 -2.22 20.18 7.31
CA ARG A 104 -2.57 18.97 8.06
C ARG A 104 -1.45 17.91 8.00
N ILE A 105 -0.89 17.65 6.81
CA ILE A 105 0.20 16.67 6.64
C ILE A 105 1.42 17.09 7.45
N LEU A 106 1.84 18.34 7.35
CA LEU A 106 2.99 18.88 8.09
C LEU A 106 2.79 18.84 9.60
N ARG A 107 1.59 19.17 10.08
CA ARG A 107 1.23 19.08 11.49
C ARG A 107 1.40 17.66 12.04
N TYR A 108 0.85 16.66 11.37
CA TYR A 108 1.00 15.28 11.81
C TYR A 108 2.42 14.75 11.65
N ALA A 109 3.19 15.25 10.68
CA ALA A 109 4.62 14.92 10.55
C ALA A 109 5.41 15.47 11.76
N ALA A 110 5.16 16.72 12.17
CA ALA A 110 5.78 17.30 13.36
C ALA A 110 5.44 16.51 14.64
N PHE A 111 4.17 16.09 14.79
CA PHE A 111 3.75 15.31 15.95
C PHE A 111 4.41 13.92 15.97
N ARG A 112 4.50 13.23 14.83
CA ARG A 112 5.18 11.93 14.73
C ARG A 112 6.68 12.02 14.99
N GLU A 113 7.33 13.06 14.48
CA GLU A 113 8.74 13.33 14.74
C GLU A 113 9.00 13.51 16.24
N ALA A 114 8.17 14.33 16.92
CA ALA A 114 8.30 14.56 18.35
C ALA A 114 7.97 13.31 19.18
N ALA A 115 6.99 12.50 18.75
CA ALA A 115 6.61 11.28 19.44
C ALA A 115 7.73 10.23 19.39
N GLY A 116 8.41 10.11 18.26
CA GLY A 116 9.37 9.04 18.05
C GLY A 116 8.73 7.65 18.09
N GLU A 117 9.54 6.63 18.29
CA GLU A 117 9.07 5.26 18.38
C GLU A 117 8.36 5.01 19.72
N GLY A 118 7.14 4.47 19.65
CA GLY A 118 6.33 4.15 20.86
C GLY A 118 5.57 5.33 21.48
N GLY A 119 5.84 6.59 21.10
CA GLY A 119 5.15 7.75 21.66
C GLY A 119 3.70 7.85 21.17
N ARG A 120 2.82 8.43 22.02
CA ARG A 120 1.40 8.66 21.75
C ARG A 120 1.15 10.14 21.42
N ILE A 121 0.22 10.40 20.51
CA ILE A 121 -0.13 11.75 20.06
C ILE A 121 -1.56 12.05 20.48
N ALA A 122 -1.78 13.07 21.31
CA ALA A 122 -3.10 13.53 21.71
C ALA A 122 -3.51 14.76 20.90
N VAL A 123 -4.70 14.70 20.30
CA VAL A 123 -5.29 15.81 19.52
C VAL A 123 -6.69 16.14 20.00
N ALA A 124 -7.03 17.43 19.97
CA ALA A 124 -8.22 17.98 20.61
C ALA A 124 -9.48 17.96 19.72
N HIS A 125 -9.68 16.88 18.94
CA HIS A 125 -10.94 16.71 18.19
C HIS A 125 -12.09 16.41 19.17
N HIS A 126 -13.27 17.00 18.91
CA HIS A 126 -14.44 16.89 19.77
C HIS A 126 -15.72 16.54 18.96
N GLN A 127 -16.89 16.46 19.59
CA GLN A 127 -18.16 16.03 18.96
C GLN A 127 -18.50 16.79 17.67
N LYS A 128 -18.29 18.11 17.64
CA LYS A 128 -18.59 18.92 16.45
C LYS A 128 -17.69 18.55 15.28
N ASP A 129 -16.41 18.25 15.51
CA ASP A 129 -15.49 17.76 14.48
C ASP A 129 -15.94 16.38 13.94
N GLN A 130 -16.51 15.55 14.79
CA GLN A 130 -17.07 14.26 14.42
C GLN A 130 -18.25 14.43 13.47
N ALA A 131 -19.20 15.29 13.82
CA ALA A 131 -20.35 15.62 12.99
C ALA A 131 -19.94 16.21 11.63
N GLU A 132 -18.98 17.16 11.63
CA GLU A 132 -18.42 17.73 10.39
C GLU A 132 -17.81 16.62 9.50
N THR A 133 -17.04 15.69 10.09
CA THR A 133 -16.40 14.61 9.38
C THR A 133 -17.42 13.65 8.78
N MET A 134 -18.46 13.30 9.54
CA MET A 134 -19.56 12.44 9.08
C MET A 134 -20.28 13.05 7.87
N LEU A 135 -20.65 14.35 7.96
CA LEU A 135 -21.29 15.08 6.88
C LEU A 135 -20.41 15.20 5.64
N MET A 136 -19.12 15.54 5.81
CA MET A 136 -18.18 15.60 4.67
C MET A 136 -18.09 14.27 3.92
N ARG A 137 -18.04 13.17 4.66
CA ARG A 137 -17.94 11.83 4.07
C ARG A 137 -19.24 11.40 3.42
N LEU A 138 -20.39 11.75 4.04
CA LEU A 138 -21.72 11.51 3.46
C LEU A 138 -21.86 12.23 2.12
N CYS A 139 -21.48 13.51 2.04
CA CYS A 139 -21.53 14.29 0.79
C CYS A 139 -20.64 13.73 -0.33
N ARG A 140 -19.54 13.03 0.03
CA ARG A 140 -18.65 12.39 -0.95
C ARG A 140 -19.09 11.00 -1.36
N GLY A 141 -20.09 10.45 -0.69
CA GLY A 141 -20.49 9.05 -0.82
C GLY A 141 -19.55 8.14 -0.04
N THR A 142 -20.08 7.49 0.99
CA THR A 142 -19.29 6.63 1.86
C THR A 142 -20.13 5.43 2.33
N GLY A 143 -19.44 4.36 2.73
CA GLY A 143 -20.03 3.24 3.45
C GLY A 143 -19.93 3.41 4.97
N LEU A 144 -20.16 2.31 5.68
CA LEU A 144 -20.14 2.25 7.15
C LEU A 144 -18.83 2.81 7.73
N THR A 145 -17.68 2.39 7.22
CA THR A 145 -16.34 2.84 7.62
C THR A 145 -16.21 4.37 7.62
N GLY A 146 -16.80 5.03 6.62
CA GLY A 146 -16.74 6.49 6.57
C GLY A 146 -17.74 7.15 7.50
N LEU A 147 -18.95 6.63 7.65
CA LEU A 147 -19.98 7.17 8.54
C LEU A 147 -19.59 7.01 10.01
N ALA A 148 -18.79 6.01 10.37
CA ALA A 148 -18.19 5.87 11.69
C ALA A 148 -17.28 7.06 12.09
N GLY A 149 -17.01 7.97 11.18
CA GLY A 149 -16.30 9.21 11.47
C GLY A 149 -14.83 8.98 11.86
N MET A 150 -14.38 9.70 12.88
CA MET A 150 -13.04 9.58 13.43
C MET A 150 -13.02 8.54 14.56
N SER A 151 -12.10 7.59 14.49
CA SER A 151 -11.86 6.65 15.58
C SER A 151 -11.24 7.36 16.80
N PRO A 152 -11.62 6.99 18.04
CA PRO A 152 -10.99 7.49 19.26
C PRO A 152 -9.48 7.27 19.29
N VAL A 153 -9.03 6.13 18.78
CA VAL A 153 -7.60 5.79 18.59
C VAL A 153 -7.38 5.33 17.15
N ARG A 154 -6.38 5.88 16.49
CA ARG A 154 -5.92 5.41 15.18
C ARG A 154 -4.39 5.41 15.17
N GLU A 155 -3.79 4.22 15.09
CA GLU A 155 -2.34 4.04 15.23
C GLU A 155 -1.88 4.59 16.60
N ASN A 156 -1.03 5.60 16.62
CA ASN A 156 -0.59 6.28 17.84
C ASN A 156 -1.32 7.60 18.12
N ILE A 157 -2.34 7.96 17.34
CA ILE A 157 -3.11 9.20 17.47
C ILE A 157 -4.36 8.93 18.32
N CYS A 158 -4.50 9.65 19.42
CA CYS A 158 -5.59 9.55 20.39
C CYS A 158 -6.41 10.85 20.41
N ARG A 159 -7.72 10.74 20.66
CA ARG A 159 -8.69 11.85 20.68
C ARG A 159 -9.49 11.85 21.97
N PRO A 160 -8.90 12.28 23.10
CA PRO A 160 -9.55 12.19 24.40
C PRO A 160 -10.83 13.01 24.53
N LEU A 161 -10.96 14.10 23.74
CA LEU A 161 -12.12 14.99 23.74
C LEU A 161 -13.22 14.61 22.75
N LEU A 162 -13.09 13.49 22.04
CA LEU A 162 -13.96 13.14 20.91
C LEU A 162 -15.46 13.08 21.28
N PHE A 163 -15.76 12.76 22.52
CA PHE A 163 -17.12 12.67 23.04
C PHE A 163 -17.55 13.91 23.84
N CYS A 164 -16.70 14.95 23.97
CA CYS A 164 -17.02 16.20 24.64
C CYS A 164 -17.70 17.16 23.68
N SER A 165 -18.67 17.93 24.16
CA SER A 165 -19.24 19.04 23.40
C SER A 165 -18.33 20.27 23.47
N ARG A 166 -18.53 21.22 22.54
CA ARG A 166 -17.81 22.48 22.53
C ARG A 166 -18.11 23.31 23.78
N GLU A 167 -19.35 23.28 24.22
CA GLU A 167 -19.84 23.97 25.42
C GLU A 167 -19.18 23.42 26.70
N GLU A 168 -19.07 22.10 26.82
CA GLU A 168 -18.36 21.45 27.94
C GLU A 168 -16.89 21.88 27.99
N ILE A 169 -16.23 22.01 26.84
CA ILE A 169 -14.82 22.41 26.73
C ILE A 169 -14.65 23.87 27.16
N GLU A 170 -15.46 24.80 26.63
CA GLU A 170 -15.39 26.21 26.96
C GLU A 170 -15.76 26.46 28.43
N GLN A 171 -16.74 25.75 28.96
CA GLN A 171 -17.09 25.82 30.38
C GLN A 171 -15.90 25.35 31.23
N TYR A 172 -15.25 24.25 30.87
CA TYR A 172 -14.05 23.79 31.57
C TYR A 172 -12.93 24.82 31.55
N CYS A 173 -12.67 25.48 30.43
CA CYS A 173 -11.67 26.54 30.35
C CYS A 173 -12.02 27.71 31.30
N ARG A 174 -13.29 28.16 31.31
CA ARG A 174 -13.76 29.23 32.22
C ARG A 174 -13.63 28.84 33.69
N GLU A 175 -14.04 27.64 34.08
CA GLU A 175 -13.96 27.14 35.46
C GLU A 175 -12.53 27.03 35.99
N ASN A 176 -11.55 26.78 35.07
CA ASN A 176 -10.14 26.68 35.44
C ASN A 176 -9.34 27.97 35.12
N HIS A 177 -10.01 29.06 34.78
CA HIS A 177 -9.39 30.37 34.44
C HIS A 177 -8.30 30.23 33.38
N LEU A 178 -8.55 29.41 32.35
CA LEU A 178 -7.64 29.22 31.23
C LEU A 178 -7.93 30.23 30.14
N ASP A 179 -6.90 30.97 29.74
CA ASP A 179 -6.95 31.81 28.55
C ASP A 179 -6.77 30.98 27.30
N TRP A 180 -7.40 31.40 26.20
CA TRP A 180 -7.22 30.79 24.87
C TRP A 180 -7.33 31.85 23.78
N ARG A 181 -6.84 31.50 22.59
CA ARG A 181 -6.91 32.39 21.43
C ARG A 181 -7.98 31.93 20.46
N GLU A 182 -8.69 32.87 19.85
CA GLU A 182 -9.64 32.57 18.79
C GLU A 182 -8.94 32.63 17.43
N ASP A 183 -9.06 31.58 16.65
CA ASP A 183 -8.51 31.51 15.30
C ASP A 183 -9.44 32.23 14.30
N ALA A 184 -9.06 33.39 13.81
CA ALA A 184 -9.83 34.20 12.85
C ALA A 184 -10.13 33.45 11.52
N THR A 185 -9.39 32.39 11.17
CA THR A 185 -9.66 31.58 9.96
C THR A 185 -10.88 30.68 10.11
N ASN A 186 -11.37 30.46 11.34
CA ASN A 186 -12.58 29.65 11.56
C ASN A 186 -13.83 30.31 10.94
N SER A 187 -13.79 31.62 10.66
CA SER A 187 -14.87 32.37 10.01
C SER A 187 -14.84 32.37 8.49
N GLN A 188 -13.80 31.84 7.85
CA GLN A 188 -13.67 31.89 6.39
C GLN A 188 -14.40 30.72 5.71
N GLU A 189 -15.35 31.04 4.80
CA GLU A 189 -16.12 30.06 4.03
C GLU A 189 -15.35 29.37 2.89
N LYS A 190 -14.08 29.66 2.71
CA LYS A 190 -13.24 29.13 1.62
C LYS A 190 -13.19 27.59 1.61
N TYR A 191 -13.28 26.97 2.78
CA TYR A 191 -13.11 25.52 2.95
C TYR A 191 -14.43 24.80 3.17
N THR A 192 -14.57 23.61 2.60
CA THR A 192 -15.78 22.77 2.70
C THR A 192 -16.17 22.52 4.16
N ARG A 193 -15.20 22.28 5.04
CA ARG A 193 -15.42 22.04 6.46
C ARG A 193 -16.04 23.27 7.15
N ASN A 194 -15.54 24.46 6.85
CA ASN A 194 -16.11 25.69 7.38
C ASN A 194 -17.52 25.96 6.86
N LYS A 195 -17.84 25.62 5.60
CA LYS A 195 -19.22 25.72 5.08
C LYS A 195 -20.18 24.81 5.85
N LEU A 196 -19.77 23.58 6.16
CA LEU A 196 -20.60 22.69 6.98
C LEU A 196 -20.79 23.24 8.39
N ARG A 197 -19.72 23.73 9.02
CA ARG A 197 -19.73 24.32 10.36
C ARG A 197 -20.61 25.54 10.47
N LEU A 198 -20.57 26.44 9.48
CA LEU A 198 -21.22 27.75 9.54
C LEU A 198 -22.64 27.75 8.96
N LYS A 199 -22.96 26.86 7.99
CA LYS A 199 -24.23 26.87 7.29
C LYS A 199 -25.07 25.62 7.51
N VAL A 200 -24.50 24.44 7.57
CA VAL A 200 -25.26 23.21 7.63
C VAL A 200 -25.55 22.78 9.06
N LEU A 201 -24.54 22.74 9.92
CA LEU A 201 -24.74 22.35 11.31
C LEU A 201 -25.72 23.26 12.07
N PRO A 202 -25.72 24.60 11.92
CA PRO A 202 -26.73 25.46 12.56
C PRO A 202 -28.16 25.10 12.14
N VAL A 203 -28.40 24.88 10.84
CA VAL A 203 -29.72 24.46 10.35
C VAL A 203 -30.15 23.12 10.93
N LEU A 204 -29.24 22.16 11.04
CA LEU A 204 -29.54 20.88 11.69
C LEU A 204 -29.85 21.04 13.18
N GLN A 205 -29.18 21.99 13.87
CA GLN A 205 -29.42 22.30 15.28
C GLN A 205 -30.72 23.09 15.49
N GLU A 206 -31.18 23.87 14.50
CA GLU A 206 -32.52 24.46 14.52
C GLU A 206 -33.63 23.41 14.45
N ILE A 207 -33.43 22.35 13.65
CA ILE A 207 -34.34 21.20 13.56
C ILE A 207 -34.29 20.36 14.85
N ASN A 208 -33.10 20.09 15.35
CA ASN A 208 -32.88 19.35 16.58
C ASN A 208 -31.64 19.92 17.32
N PRO A 209 -31.82 20.59 18.47
CA PRO A 209 -30.69 21.15 19.23
C PRO A 209 -29.60 20.13 19.58
N LYS A 210 -29.94 18.84 19.66
CA LYS A 210 -29.01 17.74 19.93
C LYS A 210 -28.44 17.09 18.66
N ALA A 211 -28.63 17.66 17.48
CA ALA A 211 -28.19 17.05 16.21
C ALA A 211 -26.70 16.67 16.21
N VAL A 212 -25.80 17.52 16.72
CA VAL A 212 -24.36 17.25 16.82
C VAL A 212 -24.07 16.09 17.77
N GLU A 213 -24.75 16.05 18.92
CA GLU A 213 -24.64 14.96 19.90
C GLU A 213 -25.07 13.62 19.28
N HIS A 214 -26.27 13.58 18.69
CA HIS A 214 -26.80 12.37 18.04
C HIS A 214 -25.92 11.89 16.87
N MET A 215 -25.34 12.82 16.09
CA MET A 215 -24.41 12.44 15.02
C MET A 215 -23.13 11.82 15.58
N ALA A 216 -22.59 12.35 16.67
CA ALA A 216 -21.40 11.81 17.31
C ALA A 216 -21.68 10.44 17.95
N GLU A 217 -22.84 10.25 18.59
CA GLU A 217 -23.27 8.97 19.13
C GLU A 217 -23.47 7.94 18.02
N THR A 218 -24.16 8.32 16.93
CA THR A 218 -24.35 7.46 15.76
C THR A 218 -22.99 7.03 15.18
N ALA A 219 -22.05 7.96 15.05
CA ALA A 219 -20.70 7.64 14.56
C ALA A 219 -19.97 6.64 15.48
N SER A 220 -20.18 6.75 16.81
CA SER A 220 -19.60 5.82 17.77
C SER A 220 -20.17 4.42 17.62
N LEU A 221 -21.51 4.29 17.55
CA LEU A 221 -22.19 2.99 17.35
C LEU A 221 -21.76 2.32 16.04
N LEU A 222 -21.73 3.10 14.94
CA LEU A 222 -21.25 2.62 13.66
C LEU A 222 -19.77 2.21 13.71
N GLY A 223 -18.97 2.87 14.56
CA GLY A 223 -17.57 2.52 14.78
C GLY A 223 -17.40 1.15 15.47
N GLU A 224 -18.22 0.86 16.46
CA GLU A 224 -18.24 -0.44 17.16
C GLU A 224 -18.66 -1.58 16.22
N GLU A 225 -19.71 -1.34 15.41
CA GLU A 225 -20.18 -2.31 14.41
C GLU A 225 -19.12 -2.53 13.31
N GLU A 226 -18.45 -1.46 12.87
CA GLU A 226 -17.37 -1.53 11.88
C GLU A 226 -16.19 -2.35 12.38
N ASP A 227 -15.77 -2.14 13.64
CA ASP A 227 -14.69 -2.92 14.26
C ASP A 227 -15.04 -4.40 14.32
N PHE A 228 -16.26 -4.74 14.76
CA PHE A 228 -16.73 -6.11 14.75
C PHE A 228 -16.70 -6.75 13.35
N LEU A 229 -17.21 -6.01 12.33
CA LEU A 229 -17.21 -6.50 10.95
C LEU A 229 -15.81 -6.67 10.38
N GLU A 230 -14.85 -5.80 10.74
CA GLU A 230 -13.46 -5.94 10.32
C GLU A 230 -12.77 -7.14 11.00
N GLN A 231 -13.05 -7.39 12.27
CA GLN A 231 -12.57 -8.59 12.97
C GLN A 231 -13.12 -9.86 12.30
N GLN A 232 -14.43 -9.91 12.01
CA GLN A 232 -15.03 -11.04 11.28
C GLN A 232 -14.41 -11.20 9.87
N ALA A 233 -14.17 -10.09 9.17
CA ALA A 233 -13.55 -10.14 7.85
C ALA A 233 -12.11 -10.67 7.90
N LEU A 234 -11.37 -10.41 8.98
CA LEU A 234 -10.03 -10.99 9.19
C LEU A 234 -10.11 -12.51 9.34
N LEU A 235 -11.02 -13.01 10.19
CA LEU A 235 -11.22 -14.45 10.38
C LEU A 235 -11.60 -15.14 9.06
N PHE A 236 -12.52 -14.55 8.30
CA PHE A 236 -12.90 -15.10 6.98
C PHE A 236 -11.74 -15.01 5.98
N TYR A 237 -10.93 -13.96 6.01
CA TYR A 237 -9.76 -13.84 5.16
C TYR A 237 -8.78 -15.01 5.41
N GLU A 238 -8.47 -15.31 6.67
CA GLU A 238 -7.62 -16.43 7.06
C GLU A 238 -8.18 -17.80 6.60
N GLN A 239 -9.51 -17.99 6.68
CA GLN A 239 -10.18 -19.22 6.25
C GLN A 239 -10.18 -19.44 4.73
N VAL A 240 -10.16 -18.36 3.95
CA VAL A 240 -10.18 -18.44 2.48
C VAL A 240 -8.80 -18.28 1.87
N GLN A 241 -7.82 -17.80 2.62
CA GLN A 241 -6.44 -17.64 2.14
C GLN A 241 -5.80 -19.01 1.92
N LEU A 242 -5.10 -19.15 0.80
CA LEU A 242 -4.31 -20.32 0.45
C LEU A 242 -2.81 -19.98 0.58
N PRO A 243 -1.94 -20.97 0.81
CA PRO A 243 -0.49 -20.77 0.78
C PRO A 243 -0.06 -20.11 -0.53
N SER A 244 0.76 -19.08 -0.45
CA SER A 244 1.25 -18.33 -1.61
C SER A 244 2.66 -17.79 -1.37
N ALA A 245 3.35 -17.40 -2.47
CA ALA A 245 4.60 -16.65 -2.37
C ALA A 245 4.32 -15.24 -1.79
N VAL A 246 5.36 -14.60 -1.24
CA VAL A 246 5.26 -13.28 -0.59
C VAL A 246 4.64 -12.19 -1.51
N GLU A 247 4.89 -12.30 -2.82
CA GLU A 247 4.39 -11.35 -3.83
C GLU A 247 3.00 -11.68 -4.39
N GLU A 248 2.33 -12.71 -3.90
CA GLU A 248 1.02 -13.13 -4.37
C GLU A 248 0.06 -13.34 -3.18
N VAL A 249 -1.22 -13.06 -3.38
CA VAL A 249 -2.31 -13.41 -2.47
C VAL A 249 -3.24 -14.36 -3.19
N HIS A 250 -3.39 -15.57 -2.64
CA HIS A 250 -4.27 -16.60 -3.18
C HIS A 250 -5.49 -16.76 -2.29
N LEU A 251 -6.68 -16.63 -2.85
CA LEU A 251 -7.95 -16.82 -2.14
C LEU A 251 -8.76 -17.97 -2.78
N HIS A 252 -9.22 -18.90 -1.97
CA HIS A 252 -10.03 -20.04 -2.43
C HIS A 252 -11.38 -19.57 -2.99
N ARG A 253 -11.61 -19.72 -4.29
CA ARG A 253 -12.72 -19.16 -5.04
C ARG A 253 -14.09 -19.55 -4.50
N GLU A 254 -14.33 -20.84 -4.28
CA GLU A 254 -15.65 -21.34 -3.87
C GLU A 254 -15.98 -20.92 -2.43
N LYS A 255 -15.01 -20.99 -1.50
CA LYS A 255 -15.19 -20.45 -0.15
C LYS A 255 -15.47 -18.95 -0.18
N LEU A 256 -14.77 -18.18 -1.01
CA LEU A 256 -14.97 -16.74 -1.16
C LEU A 256 -16.37 -16.42 -1.75
N LYS A 257 -16.85 -17.18 -2.72
CA LYS A 257 -18.22 -17.07 -3.27
C LYS A 257 -19.29 -17.38 -2.24
N ALA A 258 -19.05 -18.33 -1.35
CA ALA A 258 -20.00 -18.72 -0.31
C ALA A 258 -20.16 -17.68 0.80
N LEU A 259 -19.22 -16.74 0.95
CA LEU A 259 -19.34 -15.66 1.93
C LEU A 259 -20.52 -14.74 1.60
N HIS A 260 -21.19 -14.23 2.63
CA HIS A 260 -22.13 -13.12 2.48
C HIS A 260 -21.46 -11.96 1.74
N HIS A 261 -22.17 -11.30 0.82
CA HIS A 261 -21.57 -10.28 -0.07
C HIS A 261 -20.85 -9.14 0.68
N ALA A 262 -21.35 -8.73 1.86
CA ALA A 262 -20.68 -7.71 2.68
C ALA A 262 -19.30 -8.18 3.18
N MET A 263 -19.20 -9.45 3.64
CA MET A 263 -17.93 -10.04 4.10
C MET A 263 -16.98 -10.29 2.94
N ARG A 264 -17.48 -10.83 1.83
CA ARG A 264 -16.70 -11.04 0.62
C ARG A 264 -16.01 -9.75 0.15
N ARG A 265 -16.74 -8.62 0.13
CA ARG A 265 -16.19 -7.30 -0.23
C ARG A 265 -15.09 -6.85 0.72
N ARG A 266 -15.24 -7.07 2.03
CA ARG A 266 -14.21 -6.76 3.03
C ARG A 266 -12.97 -7.62 2.85
N VAL A 267 -13.14 -8.92 2.65
CA VAL A 267 -12.05 -9.86 2.36
C VAL A 267 -11.29 -9.46 1.08
N LEU A 268 -12.01 -9.13 0.01
CA LEU A 268 -11.40 -8.66 -1.24
C LEU A 268 -10.65 -7.33 -1.05
N ARG A 269 -11.21 -6.40 -0.26
CA ARG A 269 -10.53 -5.13 0.08
C ARG A 269 -9.23 -5.38 0.83
N LYS A 270 -9.25 -6.29 1.81
CA LYS A 270 -8.06 -6.69 2.57
C LYS A 270 -6.98 -7.30 1.68
N ALA A 271 -7.36 -8.18 0.75
CA ALA A 271 -6.45 -8.78 -0.22
C ALA A 271 -5.81 -7.72 -1.14
N MET A 272 -6.56 -6.73 -1.61
CA MET A 272 -6.02 -5.64 -2.42
C MET A 272 -5.12 -4.69 -1.61
N ALA A 273 -5.48 -4.40 -0.36
CA ALA A 273 -4.69 -3.53 0.52
C ALA A 273 -3.28 -4.08 0.82
N HIS A 274 -3.05 -5.39 0.59
CA HIS A 274 -1.71 -5.97 0.67
C HIS A 274 -0.74 -5.34 -0.34
N PHE A 275 -1.24 -4.90 -1.49
CA PHE A 275 -0.44 -4.35 -2.59
C PHE A 275 -0.53 -2.82 -2.72
N LEU A 276 -1.62 -2.21 -2.24
CA LEU A 276 -1.92 -0.79 -2.40
C LEU A 276 -1.46 0.02 -1.21
N LYS A 277 -0.90 1.20 -1.47
CA LYS A 277 -0.64 2.23 -0.46
C LYS A 277 -1.84 3.16 -0.24
N THR A 278 -2.81 3.11 -1.14
CA THR A 278 -4.02 3.95 -1.16
C THR A 278 -5.26 3.13 -0.83
N ASP A 279 -6.36 3.81 -0.46
CA ASP A 279 -7.63 3.15 -0.17
C ASP A 279 -8.21 2.48 -1.43
N VAL A 280 -8.73 1.27 -1.24
CA VAL A 280 -9.38 0.48 -2.30
C VAL A 280 -10.77 1.04 -2.61
N SER A 281 -11.00 1.45 -3.85
CA SER A 281 -12.27 2.01 -4.28
C SER A 281 -13.37 0.94 -4.43
N GLN A 282 -14.62 1.37 -4.31
CA GLN A 282 -15.78 0.48 -4.54
C GLN A 282 -15.81 -0.12 -5.95
N ALA A 283 -15.37 0.66 -6.95
CA ALA A 283 -15.28 0.20 -8.33
C ALA A 283 -14.28 -0.95 -8.51
N GLN A 284 -13.14 -0.89 -7.80
CA GLN A 284 -12.14 -1.97 -7.81
C GLN A 284 -12.68 -3.24 -7.16
N ILE A 285 -13.39 -3.12 -6.03
CA ILE A 285 -14.01 -4.27 -5.36
C ILE A 285 -15.07 -4.92 -6.24
N LYS A 286 -15.96 -4.11 -6.85
CA LYS A 286 -16.95 -4.63 -7.80
C LYS A 286 -16.30 -5.36 -8.97
N ALA A 287 -15.22 -4.82 -9.49
CA ALA A 287 -14.45 -5.44 -10.57
C ALA A 287 -13.83 -6.80 -10.20
N LEU A 288 -13.43 -6.98 -8.93
CA LEU A 288 -12.98 -8.27 -8.41
C LEU A 288 -14.15 -9.26 -8.22
N GLU A 289 -15.30 -8.80 -7.73
CA GLU A 289 -16.53 -9.61 -7.64
C GLU A 289 -16.94 -10.11 -9.02
N ASP A 290 -16.95 -9.22 -10.03
CA ASP A 290 -17.26 -9.56 -11.42
C ASP A 290 -16.26 -10.59 -11.99
N LEU A 291 -14.95 -10.44 -11.65
CA LEU A 291 -13.94 -11.39 -12.08
C LEU A 291 -14.14 -12.76 -11.43
N LEU A 292 -14.49 -12.79 -10.13
CA LEU A 292 -14.70 -14.02 -9.37
C LEU A 292 -15.76 -14.94 -9.99
N THR A 293 -16.77 -14.36 -10.67
CA THR A 293 -17.84 -15.11 -11.36
C THR A 293 -17.43 -15.65 -12.72
N LYS A 294 -16.33 -15.17 -13.30
CA LYS A 294 -15.85 -15.60 -14.63
C LYS A 294 -15.13 -16.93 -14.60
N GLU A 295 -14.94 -17.50 -15.79
CA GLU A 295 -14.22 -18.76 -16.00
C GLU A 295 -12.76 -18.69 -15.58
N THR A 296 -12.16 -19.87 -15.38
CA THR A 296 -10.71 -20.04 -15.14
C THR A 296 -9.89 -19.44 -16.27
N GLY A 297 -8.76 -18.80 -15.95
CA GLY A 297 -7.87 -18.15 -16.90
C GLY A 297 -8.26 -16.73 -17.27
N LYS A 298 -9.43 -16.24 -16.84
CA LYS A 298 -9.78 -14.81 -16.98
C LYS A 298 -9.01 -13.98 -15.95
N SER A 299 -8.57 -12.82 -16.38
CA SER A 299 -7.78 -11.91 -15.56
C SER A 299 -8.18 -10.46 -15.78
N ARG A 300 -7.86 -9.59 -14.82
CA ARG A 300 -8.07 -8.16 -14.87
C ARG A 300 -6.88 -7.42 -14.26
N ASP A 301 -6.45 -6.36 -14.93
CA ASP A 301 -5.41 -5.46 -14.42
C ASP A 301 -6.08 -4.29 -13.66
N PHE A 302 -5.46 -3.87 -12.55
CA PHE A 302 -5.87 -2.78 -11.68
C PHE A 302 -4.77 -1.72 -11.61
N LEU A 303 -5.05 -0.61 -10.95
CA LEU A 303 -4.08 0.45 -10.69
C LEU A 303 -2.89 -0.08 -9.87
N GLU A 304 -1.79 0.67 -9.88
CA GLU A 304 -0.53 0.32 -9.19
C GLU A 304 0.06 -1.04 -9.63
N GLY A 305 -0.27 -1.48 -10.84
CA GLY A 305 0.29 -2.70 -11.41
C GLY A 305 -0.26 -4.00 -10.82
N ILE A 306 -1.36 -3.97 -10.09
CA ILE A 306 -1.99 -5.19 -9.55
C ILE A 306 -2.72 -5.92 -10.68
N ARG A 307 -2.55 -7.23 -10.72
CA ARG A 307 -3.29 -8.15 -11.57
C ARG A 307 -4.04 -9.18 -10.74
N ALA A 308 -5.32 -9.33 -11.01
CA ALA A 308 -6.12 -10.44 -10.48
C ALA A 308 -6.41 -11.46 -11.58
N GLU A 309 -6.36 -12.74 -11.25
CA GLU A 309 -6.57 -13.86 -12.18
C GLU A 309 -7.33 -15.01 -11.51
N ASN A 310 -8.34 -15.55 -12.19
CA ASN A 310 -8.97 -16.79 -11.77
C ASN A 310 -8.11 -17.99 -12.21
N ARG A 311 -7.51 -18.70 -11.25
CA ARG A 311 -6.76 -19.94 -11.47
C ARG A 311 -7.51 -21.08 -10.78
N TYR A 312 -7.98 -22.07 -11.53
CA TYR A 312 -8.72 -23.24 -11.00
C TYR A 312 -9.48 -22.98 -9.69
N GLU A 313 -8.88 -23.31 -8.54
CA GLU A 313 -9.49 -23.16 -7.21
C GLU A 313 -9.25 -21.79 -6.56
N ALA A 314 -8.38 -20.95 -7.14
CA ALA A 314 -7.95 -19.69 -6.52
C ALA A 314 -8.27 -18.45 -7.36
N LEU A 315 -8.69 -17.38 -6.69
CA LEU A 315 -8.52 -16.00 -7.15
C LEU A 315 -7.14 -15.53 -6.70
N VAL A 316 -6.25 -15.26 -7.65
CA VAL A 316 -4.88 -14.85 -7.39
C VAL A 316 -4.71 -13.36 -7.67
N LEU A 317 -4.22 -12.62 -6.68
CA LEU A 317 -3.77 -11.24 -6.83
C LEU A 317 -2.24 -11.22 -6.79
N SER A 318 -1.61 -10.47 -7.68
CA SER A 318 -0.15 -10.32 -7.74
C SER A 318 0.21 -8.97 -8.35
N LEU A 319 1.42 -8.50 -8.09
CA LEU A 319 1.96 -7.40 -8.89
C LEU A 319 2.23 -7.90 -10.31
N LYS A 320 1.90 -7.05 -11.28
CA LYS A 320 2.15 -7.33 -12.69
C LYS A 320 3.65 -7.35 -12.91
N LYS A 321 4.22 -8.55 -13.06
CA LYS A 321 5.61 -8.65 -13.49
C LYS A 321 5.72 -8.01 -14.87
N GLU A 322 6.68 -7.13 -15.05
CA GLU A 322 7.01 -6.62 -16.38
C GLU A 322 7.19 -7.83 -17.30
N LYS A 323 6.63 -7.75 -18.50
CA LYS A 323 6.89 -8.78 -19.51
C LYS A 323 8.39 -8.85 -19.66
N ALA A 324 8.96 -10.04 -19.50
CA ALA A 324 10.36 -10.26 -19.79
C ALA A 324 10.63 -9.66 -21.18
N LYS A 325 11.48 -8.63 -21.25
CA LYS A 325 11.89 -8.08 -22.53
C LYS A 325 12.56 -9.20 -23.29
N GLY A 326 12.07 -9.47 -24.51
CA GLY A 326 12.74 -10.42 -25.37
C GLY A 326 14.20 -9.99 -25.56
N TYR A 327 15.11 -10.94 -25.55
CA TYR A 327 16.53 -10.70 -25.77
C TYR A 327 17.03 -11.43 -27.01
N CYS A 328 18.15 -10.97 -27.56
CA CYS A 328 18.82 -11.59 -28.70
C CYS A 328 20.31 -11.27 -28.63
N TYR A 329 21.12 -12.24 -28.25
CA TYR A 329 22.56 -12.11 -28.13
C TYR A 329 23.25 -12.92 -29.22
N HIS A 330 24.16 -12.31 -29.97
CA HIS A 330 25.03 -13.01 -30.89
C HIS A 330 25.99 -13.91 -30.10
N LEU A 331 26.22 -15.12 -30.59
CA LEU A 331 27.15 -16.07 -29.99
C LEU A 331 28.43 -16.18 -30.83
N PRO A 332 29.51 -15.46 -30.47
CA PRO A 332 30.80 -15.60 -31.13
C PRO A 332 31.48 -16.92 -30.74
N MET A 333 32.40 -17.38 -31.60
CA MET A 333 33.20 -18.56 -31.32
C MET A 333 34.28 -18.27 -30.30
N GLY A 334 34.44 -19.16 -29.31
CA GLY A 334 35.50 -19.11 -28.32
C GLY A 334 35.30 -18.09 -27.19
N GLU A 335 34.20 -17.37 -27.20
CA GLU A 335 33.86 -16.39 -26.17
C GLU A 335 32.65 -16.83 -25.37
N GLU A 336 32.63 -16.56 -24.05
CA GLU A 336 31.47 -16.79 -23.21
C GLU A 336 30.55 -15.57 -23.21
N VAL A 337 29.28 -15.76 -23.56
CA VAL A 337 28.26 -14.71 -23.59
C VAL A 337 27.32 -14.87 -22.42
N LEU A 338 27.23 -13.84 -21.56
CA LEU A 338 26.31 -13.78 -20.44
C LEU A 338 24.93 -13.31 -20.91
N ILE A 339 23.91 -14.09 -20.61
CA ILE A 339 22.50 -13.79 -20.91
C ILE A 339 21.81 -13.51 -19.57
N TRP A 340 21.87 -12.27 -19.13
CA TRP A 340 21.41 -11.84 -17.80
C TRP A 340 19.92 -12.12 -17.57
N GLU A 341 19.09 -11.90 -18.60
CA GLU A 341 17.64 -12.11 -18.55
C GLU A 341 17.26 -13.60 -18.33
N ALA A 342 18.13 -14.51 -18.71
CA ALA A 342 17.94 -15.95 -18.53
C ALA A 342 18.77 -16.55 -17.40
N GLY A 343 19.66 -15.78 -16.76
CA GLY A 343 20.58 -16.25 -15.71
C GLY A 343 21.53 -17.36 -16.19
N ILE A 344 21.98 -17.29 -17.45
CA ILE A 344 22.85 -18.30 -18.06
C ILE A 344 24.05 -17.66 -18.77
N ALA A 345 25.10 -18.45 -18.91
CA ALA A 345 26.22 -18.16 -19.80
C ALA A 345 26.28 -19.22 -20.89
N VAL A 346 26.53 -18.78 -22.13
CA VAL A 346 26.61 -19.66 -23.29
C VAL A 346 27.97 -19.52 -23.94
N MET A 347 28.63 -20.64 -24.24
CA MET A 347 29.93 -20.69 -24.88
C MET A 347 29.89 -21.65 -26.10
N LEU A 348 30.45 -21.16 -27.20
CA LEU A 348 30.66 -21.97 -28.40
C LEU A 348 32.15 -22.37 -28.51
N SER A 349 32.46 -23.64 -28.75
CA SER A 349 33.84 -24.10 -28.97
C SER A 349 33.90 -25.17 -30.04
N PHE A 350 35.05 -25.20 -30.75
CA PHE A 350 35.37 -26.29 -31.70
C PHE A 350 36.13 -27.39 -31.06
N HIS A 351 35.79 -28.64 -31.42
CA HIS A 351 36.55 -29.84 -31.03
C HIS A 351 36.66 -30.79 -32.23
N GLU A 352 37.80 -31.45 -32.34
CA GLU A 352 38.09 -32.38 -33.45
C GLU A 352 37.58 -33.80 -33.22
N LYS A 353 37.11 -34.12 -32.01
CA LYS A 353 36.58 -35.44 -31.66
C LYS A 353 35.36 -35.34 -30.77
N PHE A 354 34.53 -36.36 -30.87
CA PHE A 354 33.37 -36.57 -30.00
C PHE A 354 33.87 -37.21 -28.69
N ASP A 355 34.14 -36.34 -27.65
CA ASP A 355 34.48 -36.84 -26.33
C ASP A 355 33.23 -36.97 -25.45
N GLU A 356 33.28 -37.85 -24.45
CA GLU A 356 32.18 -38.07 -23.51
C GLU A 356 31.85 -36.78 -22.72
N ILE A 357 30.58 -36.44 -22.68
CA ILE A 357 30.06 -35.21 -22.05
C ILE A 357 29.93 -35.46 -20.55
N SER A 358 30.54 -34.60 -19.70
CA SER A 358 30.30 -34.63 -18.26
C SER A 358 28.88 -34.17 -17.93
N GLU A 359 28.18 -34.87 -17.03
CA GLU A 359 26.79 -34.61 -16.67
C GLU A 359 26.53 -33.26 -15.95
N GLU A 360 27.56 -32.55 -15.52
CA GLU A 360 27.44 -31.34 -14.72
C GLU A 360 27.09 -30.07 -15.51
N THR A 361 27.19 -30.10 -16.84
CA THR A 361 26.88 -28.93 -17.68
C THR A 361 25.89 -29.28 -18.79
N CYS A 362 24.91 -28.42 -19.03
CA CYS A 362 24.03 -28.57 -20.18
C CYS A 362 24.86 -28.27 -21.44
N THR A 363 25.38 -29.33 -22.07
CA THR A 363 26.27 -29.31 -23.26
C THR A 363 25.64 -30.08 -24.39
N LYS A 364 25.70 -29.57 -25.64
CA LYS A 364 25.22 -30.22 -26.84
C LYS A 364 26.20 -30.09 -27.97
N VAL A 365 26.37 -31.13 -28.77
CA VAL A 365 27.31 -31.19 -29.90
C VAL A 365 26.53 -31.18 -31.21
N PHE A 366 26.99 -30.36 -32.15
CA PHE A 366 26.39 -30.23 -33.48
C PHE A 366 27.47 -30.32 -34.58
N ASP A 367 27.04 -30.71 -35.77
CA ASP A 367 27.86 -30.65 -36.98
C ASP A 367 27.95 -29.23 -37.49
N TYR A 368 29.13 -28.61 -37.35
CA TYR A 368 29.33 -27.21 -37.72
C TYR A 368 29.15 -26.95 -39.22
N ASP A 369 29.51 -27.92 -40.07
CA ASP A 369 29.42 -27.76 -41.53
C ASP A 369 27.96 -27.70 -42.02
N LYS A 370 27.02 -28.16 -41.22
CA LYS A 370 25.58 -28.04 -41.48
C LYS A 370 24.98 -26.71 -40.99
N ILE A 371 25.73 -25.90 -40.19
CA ILE A 371 25.29 -24.63 -39.68
C ILE A 371 25.69 -23.51 -40.65
N LYS A 372 24.71 -22.96 -41.36
CA LYS A 372 24.93 -22.01 -42.47
C LYS A 372 24.79 -20.52 -42.12
N LYS A 373 24.42 -20.21 -40.87
CA LYS A 373 24.16 -18.83 -40.41
C LYS A 373 24.75 -18.65 -39.02
N GLN A 374 24.94 -17.40 -38.63
CA GLN A 374 25.33 -17.03 -37.29
C GLN A 374 24.32 -17.54 -36.25
N LEU A 375 24.83 -17.91 -35.08
CA LEU A 375 24.05 -18.39 -33.96
C LEU A 375 23.75 -17.25 -32.98
N PHE A 376 22.53 -17.29 -32.46
CA PHE A 376 22.05 -16.35 -31.47
C PHE A 376 21.41 -17.09 -30.31
N CYS A 377 21.64 -16.63 -29.08
CA CYS A 377 20.81 -16.98 -27.94
C CYS A 377 19.72 -15.92 -27.79
N ARG A 378 18.47 -16.32 -27.95
CA ARG A 378 17.35 -15.39 -27.95
C ARG A 378 16.06 -16.02 -27.46
N THR A 379 15.10 -15.19 -27.12
CA THR A 379 13.72 -15.62 -26.87
C THR A 379 13.01 -15.99 -28.18
N ARG A 380 11.89 -16.70 -28.04
CA ARG A 380 11.07 -17.14 -29.19
C ARG A 380 10.54 -15.96 -30.01
N GLN A 381 10.62 -16.10 -31.33
CA GLN A 381 10.00 -15.20 -32.32
C GLN A 381 8.84 -15.89 -33.05
N THR A 382 7.99 -15.06 -33.69
CA THR A 382 6.90 -15.60 -34.53
C THR A 382 7.49 -16.27 -35.76
N GLY A 383 7.09 -17.51 -36.06
CA GLY A 383 7.62 -18.29 -37.17
C GLY A 383 8.66 -19.35 -36.77
N ASP A 384 9.25 -19.26 -35.58
CA ASP A 384 10.28 -20.19 -35.12
C ASP A 384 9.84 -21.66 -35.16
N PHE A 385 10.72 -22.48 -35.72
CA PHE A 385 10.54 -23.91 -35.81
C PHE A 385 11.85 -24.68 -35.52
N ILE A 386 11.70 -25.96 -35.13
CA ILE A 386 12.79 -26.90 -34.96
C ILE A 386 12.60 -28.07 -35.92
N ARG A 387 13.68 -28.58 -36.51
CA ARG A 387 13.62 -29.78 -37.35
C ARG A 387 13.76 -31.04 -36.54
N LEU A 388 12.82 -31.95 -36.73
CA LEU A 388 12.79 -33.27 -36.13
C LEU A 388 12.94 -34.35 -37.23
N LYS A 389 13.11 -35.61 -36.86
CA LYS A 389 13.21 -36.73 -37.82
C LYS A 389 12.06 -36.77 -38.82
N ASN A 390 10.85 -36.43 -38.39
CA ASN A 390 9.62 -36.52 -39.17
C ASN A 390 9.10 -35.16 -39.67
N GLY A 391 9.94 -34.13 -39.78
CA GLY A 391 9.54 -32.82 -40.31
C GLY A 391 9.86 -31.65 -39.42
N ARG A 392 9.10 -30.55 -39.59
CA ARG A 392 9.27 -29.31 -38.81
C ARG A 392 8.19 -29.17 -37.75
N LYS A 393 8.56 -28.73 -36.53
CA LYS A 393 7.64 -28.46 -35.46
C LYS A 393 7.80 -27.00 -35.02
N LYS A 394 6.70 -26.24 -34.88
CA LYS A 394 6.75 -24.87 -34.38
C LYS A 394 7.16 -24.87 -32.91
N ILE A 395 8.00 -23.91 -32.51
CA ILE A 395 8.46 -23.79 -31.11
C ILE A 395 7.27 -23.53 -30.16
N LYS A 396 6.23 -22.81 -30.62
CA LYS A 396 4.99 -22.65 -29.86
C LYS A 396 4.37 -23.99 -29.47
N ASP A 397 4.30 -24.91 -30.43
CA ASP A 397 3.66 -26.23 -30.23
C ASP A 397 4.57 -27.16 -29.40
N LEU A 398 5.89 -27.03 -29.61
CA LEU A 398 6.87 -27.73 -28.75
C LEU A 398 6.69 -27.37 -27.28
N PHE A 399 6.58 -26.07 -26.96
CA PHE A 399 6.38 -25.60 -25.59
C PHE A 399 5.05 -26.06 -24.98
N ILE A 400 4.01 -26.24 -25.79
CA ILE A 400 2.72 -26.76 -25.34
C ILE A 400 2.85 -28.25 -24.98
N ASP A 401 3.44 -29.02 -25.84
CA ASP A 401 3.59 -30.49 -25.67
C ASP A 401 4.50 -30.83 -24.49
N GLU A 402 5.57 -30.07 -24.30
CA GLU A 402 6.49 -30.21 -23.16
C GLU A 402 5.96 -29.49 -21.87
N LYS A 403 4.70 -29.03 -21.90
CA LYS A 403 3.98 -28.39 -20.76
C LYS A 403 4.71 -27.23 -20.12
N ILE A 404 5.53 -26.50 -20.88
CA ILE A 404 6.23 -25.31 -20.35
C ILE A 404 5.18 -24.26 -19.96
N PRO A 405 5.23 -23.71 -18.71
CA PRO A 405 4.31 -22.68 -18.26
C PRO A 405 4.34 -21.44 -19.16
N ARG A 406 3.19 -20.84 -19.44
CA ARG A 406 3.08 -19.69 -20.36
C ARG A 406 4.04 -18.55 -20.04
N LYS A 407 4.27 -18.30 -18.73
CA LYS A 407 5.17 -17.23 -18.25
C LYS A 407 6.65 -17.52 -18.61
N GLU A 408 7.06 -18.79 -18.59
CA GLU A 408 8.43 -19.19 -18.89
C GLU A 408 8.71 -19.20 -20.40
N ARG A 409 7.69 -19.42 -21.25
CA ARG A 409 7.84 -19.46 -22.72
C ARG A 409 8.36 -18.15 -23.31
N GLU A 410 8.04 -17.01 -22.68
CA GLU A 410 8.42 -15.69 -23.18
C GLU A 410 9.89 -15.35 -22.88
N ALA A 411 10.49 -15.97 -21.86
CA ALA A 411 11.88 -15.77 -21.45
C ALA A 411 12.78 -16.96 -21.81
N TYR A 412 12.22 -18.07 -22.38
CA TYR A 412 12.95 -19.32 -22.60
C TYR A 412 14.12 -19.13 -23.58
N PRO A 413 15.35 -19.53 -23.20
CA PRO A 413 16.52 -19.39 -24.07
C PRO A 413 16.46 -20.40 -25.23
N LEU A 414 16.63 -19.90 -26.43
CA LEU A 414 16.73 -20.69 -27.65
C LEU A 414 18.04 -20.38 -28.35
N ILE A 415 18.77 -21.41 -28.76
CA ILE A 415 19.92 -21.26 -29.69
C ILE A 415 19.37 -21.36 -31.09
N ALA A 416 19.44 -20.28 -31.86
CA ALA A 416 18.77 -20.20 -33.16
C ALA A 416 19.67 -19.63 -34.25
N MET A 417 19.40 -20.04 -35.51
CA MET A 417 19.99 -19.54 -36.75
C MET A 417 18.89 -18.97 -37.66
N GLY A 418 18.51 -17.70 -37.43
CA GLY A 418 17.33 -17.11 -38.05
C GLY A 418 16.05 -17.66 -37.45
N GLU A 419 15.09 -18.14 -38.27
CA GLU A 419 13.84 -18.76 -37.80
C GLU A 419 14.00 -20.22 -37.35
N GLU A 420 15.09 -20.89 -37.75
CA GLU A 420 15.37 -22.28 -37.36
C GLU A 420 16.05 -22.31 -35.99
N VAL A 421 15.41 -22.99 -35.04
CA VAL A 421 15.97 -23.22 -33.70
C VAL A 421 16.84 -24.48 -33.77
N LEU A 422 18.11 -24.31 -33.47
CA LEU A 422 19.09 -25.37 -33.39
C LEU A 422 18.91 -26.18 -32.10
N TRP A 423 18.67 -25.48 -30.99
CA TRP A 423 18.52 -26.11 -29.67
C TRP A 423 17.60 -25.33 -28.75
N ALA A 424 16.65 -26.01 -28.18
CA ALA A 424 15.89 -25.58 -27.01
C ALA A 424 16.45 -26.34 -25.80
N PRO A 425 17.29 -25.74 -24.93
CA PRO A 425 17.98 -26.40 -23.84
C PRO A 425 17.00 -27.17 -22.95
N ASN A 426 17.39 -28.36 -22.51
CA ASN A 426 16.56 -29.30 -21.71
C ASN A 426 15.26 -29.79 -22.38
N LEU A 427 14.98 -29.39 -23.62
CA LEU A 427 13.81 -29.87 -24.37
C LEU A 427 14.22 -30.69 -25.60
N ARG A 428 14.63 -30.00 -26.67
CA ARG A 428 14.90 -30.64 -27.96
C ARG A 428 16.05 -29.94 -28.70
N SER A 429 16.78 -30.73 -29.49
CA SER A 429 17.74 -30.24 -30.49
C SER A 429 17.30 -30.59 -31.90
N SER A 430 17.72 -29.76 -32.88
CA SER A 430 17.45 -29.99 -34.29
C SER A 430 18.20 -31.24 -34.78
N GLU A 431 17.51 -32.12 -35.46
CA GLU A 431 18.12 -33.29 -36.11
C GLU A 431 18.88 -32.89 -37.41
N ALA A 432 18.62 -31.74 -37.99
CA ALA A 432 19.26 -31.28 -39.21
C ALA A 432 20.76 -30.99 -39.04
N CYS A 433 21.17 -30.57 -37.86
CA CYS A 433 22.58 -30.23 -37.57
C CYS A 433 23.18 -31.20 -36.53
N LYS A 434 22.61 -32.37 -36.37
CA LYS A 434 23.14 -33.39 -35.47
C LYS A 434 24.51 -33.86 -35.91
N ALA A 435 25.45 -33.96 -34.97
CA ALA A 435 26.75 -34.56 -35.19
C ALA A 435 26.60 -36.08 -35.23
N ASP A 436 27.41 -36.75 -36.05
CA ASP A 436 27.52 -38.17 -36.22
C ASP A 436 29.00 -38.58 -36.37
N GLU A 437 29.26 -39.88 -36.55
CA GLU A 437 30.61 -40.43 -36.71
C GLU A 437 31.37 -39.92 -37.94
N GLN A 438 30.69 -39.29 -38.91
CA GLN A 438 31.27 -38.70 -40.12
C GLN A 438 31.53 -37.19 -39.98
N THR A 439 31.15 -36.58 -38.85
CA THR A 439 31.31 -35.16 -38.59
C THR A 439 32.79 -34.80 -38.37
N ILE A 440 33.32 -33.95 -39.26
CA ILE A 440 34.73 -33.51 -39.22
C ILE A 440 34.94 -32.36 -38.23
N ARG A 441 33.97 -31.43 -38.18
CA ARG A 441 34.03 -30.25 -37.28
C ARG A 441 32.86 -30.27 -36.31
N CYS A 442 33.18 -30.55 -35.03
CA CYS A 442 32.19 -30.57 -33.96
C CYS A 442 32.06 -29.21 -33.31
N LEU A 443 30.85 -28.66 -33.32
CA LEU A 443 30.52 -27.45 -32.54
C LEU A 443 29.92 -27.86 -31.21
N TRP A 444 30.61 -27.53 -30.16
CA TRP A 444 30.11 -27.69 -28.79
C TRP A 444 29.45 -26.43 -28.32
N ILE A 445 28.19 -26.53 -27.86
CA ILE A 445 27.43 -25.46 -27.23
C ILE A 445 27.26 -25.82 -25.75
N ARG A 446 27.91 -25.03 -24.88
CA ARG A 446 27.86 -25.25 -23.44
C ARG A 446 27.05 -24.12 -22.80
N ILE A 447 26.12 -24.51 -21.91
CA ILE A 447 25.31 -23.60 -21.13
C ILE A 447 25.57 -23.89 -19.64
N ARG A 448 25.86 -22.85 -18.87
CA ARG A 448 25.96 -22.95 -17.41
C ARG A 448 25.03 -21.91 -16.76
N ARG A 449 24.56 -22.18 -15.56
CA ARG A 449 23.85 -21.17 -14.75
C ARG A 449 24.86 -20.18 -14.20
N VAL A 450 24.48 -18.91 -14.21
CA VAL A 450 25.20 -17.83 -13.51
C VAL A 450 24.53 -17.71 -12.15
N GLN A 451 25.29 -17.95 -11.07
CA GLN A 451 24.87 -17.63 -9.70
C GLN A 451 25.10 -16.12 -9.49
N GLU A 452 24.11 -15.43 -8.91
CA GLU A 452 24.25 -14.03 -8.46
C GLU A 452 25.33 -13.87 -7.40
#